data_60b0fa8e64b95e3cd2b0ef43731ccdc0
#
_entry.id   60b0fa8e64b95e3cd2b0ef43731ccdc0
#
_cell.length_a   1.000
_cell.length_b   1.000
_cell.length_c   1.000
_cell.angle_alpha   90.00
_cell.angle_beta   90.00
_cell.angle_gamma   90.00
#
_symmetry.space_group_name_H-M   'P 1'
#
loop_
_entity.id
_entity.type
_entity.pdbx_description
1 polymer ?
#
loop_
_entity_poly.entity_id
_entity_poly.type
_entity_poly.pdbx_seq_one_letter_code
_entity_poly.pdbx_strand_id
1 'polypeptide(L)'
;MAAHKTGSSLLAYAFMSNHVHICVRTEDPASFMAAYRYPYNRYFNSKYKRHGSLGEIDYFELEVDGLNHLLTAIAYILRNPMHHGITSTPFGYTFSSVNAIFREELGRQPVEYHMPKKSHYQYLSGREKLPPEFLMNKEGMILPETVIDIADLQHQFSTARTYIYYLNRLSGDAWIKEQFQDNNGLEPISIEMIEKGIEYQDIRSMLTNEHGRANYKSMNDMQLCDEIDKRILPKHFLGKTVYELSQSEHVKICEYLVRTFHAPLSQIERCLGIAL
;
A
#
# COMPACT_ATOMS: atom_id res chain seq x y z
N MET A 1 -8.55 -11.86 5.89
CA MET A 1 -9.96 -12.22 6.24
C MET A 1 -10.77 -12.62 5.01
N ALA A 2 -10.80 -11.85 3.90
CA ALA A 2 -11.56 -12.26 2.71
C ALA A 2 -11.08 -13.62 2.17
N ALA A 3 -9.78 -13.76 1.91
CA ALA A 3 -9.20 -15.03 1.45
C ALA A 3 -9.54 -16.21 2.39
N HIS A 4 -9.37 -16.03 3.69
CA HIS A 4 -9.71 -17.06 4.68
C HIS A 4 -11.21 -17.45 4.62
N LYS A 5 -12.11 -16.48 4.45
CA LYS A 5 -13.57 -16.74 4.38
C LYS A 5 -13.99 -17.47 3.10
N THR A 6 -13.29 -17.26 2.02
CA THR A 6 -13.62 -17.82 0.70
C THR A 6 -12.76 -19.03 0.33
N GLY A 7 -11.87 -19.48 1.22
CA GLY A 7 -10.94 -20.57 0.93
C GLY A 7 -9.94 -20.22 -0.17
N SER A 8 -9.67 -18.94 -0.38
CA SER A 8 -8.77 -18.45 -1.43
C SER A 8 -7.36 -18.26 -0.88
N SER A 9 -6.32 -18.39 -1.73
CA SER A 9 -4.93 -18.08 -1.38
C SER A 9 -4.55 -16.70 -1.86
N LEU A 10 -4.20 -15.82 -0.94
CA LEU A 10 -3.68 -14.49 -1.25
C LEU A 10 -2.19 -14.60 -1.63
N LEU A 11 -1.82 -14.14 -2.81
CA LEU A 11 -0.45 -14.22 -3.32
C LEU A 11 0.30 -12.90 -3.14
N ALA A 12 -0.27 -11.79 -3.59
CA ALA A 12 0.36 -10.48 -3.46
C ALA A 12 -0.69 -9.37 -3.32
N TYR A 13 -0.29 -8.26 -2.70
CA TYR A 13 -1.12 -7.06 -2.66
C TYR A 13 -0.28 -5.79 -2.55
N ALA A 14 -0.87 -4.69 -3.01
CA ALA A 14 -0.44 -3.33 -2.73
C ALA A 14 -1.68 -2.44 -2.54
N PHE A 15 -1.80 -1.85 -1.35
CA PHE A 15 -2.87 -0.91 -1.01
C PHE A 15 -2.40 0.50 -1.30
N MET A 16 -2.88 1.08 -2.38
CA MET A 16 -2.61 2.46 -2.74
C MET A 16 -3.63 3.41 -2.10
N SER A 17 -3.43 4.71 -2.21
CA SER A 17 -4.32 5.70 -1.61
C SER A 17 -5.74 5.71 -2.23
N ASN A 18 -5.85 5.37 -3.50
CA ASN A 18 -7.09 5.46 -4.29
C ASN A 18 -7.51 4.13 -4.93
N HIS A 19 -6.64 3.14 -4.97
CA HIS A 19 -6.94 1.83 -5.52
C HIS A 19 -6.15 0.74 -4.78
N VAL A 20 -6.44 -0.50 -5.10
CA VAL A 20 -5.73 -1.67 -4.57
C VAL A 20 -5.49 -2.67 -5.68
N HIS A 21 -4.30 -3.23 -5.70
CA HIS A 21 -3.98 -4.39 -6.50
C HIS A 21 -3.90 -5.62 -5.61
N ILE A 22 -4.55 -6.69 -6.02
CA ILE A 22 -4.55 -7.97 -5.29
C ILE A 22 -4.34 -9.09 -6.31
N CYS A 23 -3.38 -9.96 -6.06
CA CYS A 23 -3.25 -11.24 -6.74
C CYS A 23 -3.75 -12.33 -5.81
N VAL A 24 -4.75 -13.08 -6.24
CA VAL A 24 -5.40 -14.12 -5.44
C VAL A 24 -5.66 -15.35 -6.30
N ARG A 25 -5.41 -16.53 -5.75
CA ARG A 25 -5.88 -17.79 -6.33
C ARG A 25 -7.24 -18.12 -5.73
N THR A 26 -8.27 -18.12 -6.57
CA THR A 26 -9.65 -18.36 -6.14
C THR A 26 -10.46 -19.00 -7.28
N GLU A 27 -11.42 -19.81 -6.92
CA GLU A 27 -12.40 -20.35 -7.86
C GLU A 27 -13.60 -19.41 -8.06
N ASP A 28 -13.81 -18.49 -7.13
CA ASP A 28 -14.92 -17.53 -7.17
C ASP A 28 -14.44 -16.12 -6.83
N PRO A 29 -13.94 -15.37 -7.84
CA PRO A 29 -13.50 -13.99 -7.67
C PRO A 29 -14.60 -13.07 -7.12
N ALA A 30 -15.85 -13.28 -7.52
CA ALA A 30 -16.97 -12.46 -7.08
C ALA A 30 -17.22 -12.60 -5.57
N SER A 31 -17.23 -13.82 -5.05
CA SER A 31 -17.33 -14.07 -3.60
C SER A 31 -16.14 -13.51 -2.82
N PHE A 32 -14.93 -13.64 -3.36
CA PHE A 32 -13.74 -13.03 -2.75
C PHE A 32 -13.89 -11.51 -2.67
N MET A 33 -14.27 -10.85 -3.76
CA MET A 33 -14.43 -9.40 -3.81
C MET A 33 -15.56 -8.91 -2.90
N ALA A 34 -16.67 -9.64 -2.83
CA ALA A 34 -17.75 -9.33 -1.90
C ALA A 34 -17.29 -9.43 -0.43
N ALA A 35 -16.56 -10.51 -0.09
CA ALA A 35 -15.99 -10.70 1.25
C ALA A 35 -14.93 -9.64 1.61
N TYR A 36 -14.22 -9.08 0.64
CA TYR A 36 -13.26 -8.00 0.82
C TYR A 36 -13.93 -6.64 0.94
N ARG A 37 -14.78 -6.27 -0.02
CA ARG A 37 -15.34 -4.91 -0.16
C ARG A 37 -16.40 -4.60 0.89
N TYR A 38 -17.28 -5.52 1.19
CA TYR A 38 -18.42 -5.26 2.07
C TYR A 38 -18.01 -4.87 3.50
N PRO A 39 -17.13 -5.61 4.20
CA PRO A 39 -16.68 -5.21 5.53
C PRO A 39 -15.91 -3.89 5.53
N TYR A 40 -15.06 -3.68 4.51
CA TYR A 40 -14.30 -2.44 4.37
C TYR A 40 -15.21 -1.24 4.17
N ASN A 41 -16.21 -1.37 3.30
CA ASN A 41 -17.21 -0.34 3.04
C ASN A 41 -17.96 0.05 4.32
N ARG A 42 -18.40 -0.95 5.09
CA ARG A 42 -19.06 -0.72 6.38
C ARG A 42 -18.15 -0.01 7.38
N TYR A 43 -16.91 -0.47 7.50
CA TYR A 43 -15.92 0.17 8.39
C TYR A 43 -15.68 1.62 7.99
N PHE A 44 -15.41 1.87 6.71
CA PHE A 44 -15.14 3.21 6.19
C PHE A 44 -16.33 4.16 6.39
N ASN A 45 -17.54 3.72 6.01
CA ASN A 45 -18.74 4.50 6.18
C ASN A 45 -19.04 4.82 7.66
N SER A 46 -18.85 3.84 8.54
CA SER A 46 -19.01 4.05 9.98
C SER A 46 -17.98 5.05 10.53
N LYS A 47 -16.70 4.89 10.14
CA LYS A 47 -15.60 5.75 10.62
C LYS A 47 -15.75 7.20 10.15
N TYR A 48 -16.15 7.40 8.90
CA TYR A 48 -16.23 8.73 8.28
C TYR A 48 -17.67 9.29 8.21
N LYS A 49 -18.63 8.59 8.85
CA LYS A 49 -20.07 8.96 8.87
C LYS A 49 -20.62 9.19 7.46
N ARG A 50 -20.28 8.29 6.55
CA ARG A 50 -20.75 8.29 5.16
C ARG A 50 -21.82 7.23 4.93
N HIS A 51 -22.50 7.34 3.80
CA HIS A 51 -23.45 6.36 3.27
C HIS A 51 -23.12 6.03 1.82
N GLY A 52 -23.57 4.88 1.35
CA GLY A 52 -23.40 4.43 -0.03
C GLY A 52 -22.12 3.61 -0.25
N SER A 53 -21.87 3.25 -1.48
CA SER A 53 -20.69 2.47 -1.89
C SER A 53 -19.42 3.30 -1.82
N LEU A 54 -18.31 2.66 -1.48
CA LEU A 54 -16.99 3.23 -1.56
C LEU A 54 -16.35 2.79 -2.87
N GLY A 55 -15.95 3.77 -3.67
CA GLY A 55 -15.38 3.52 -4.99
C GLY A 55 -16.43 3.04 -6.01
N GLU A 56 -15.97 2.62 -7.15
CA GLU A 56 -16.80 2.08 -8.22
C GLU A 56 -17.47 0.77 -7.81
N ILE A 57 -18.63 0.50 -8.37
CA ILE A 57 -19.38 -0.75 -8.12
C ILE A 57 -18.61 -1.92 -8.71
N ASP A 58 -18.06 -1.74 -9.91
CA ASP A 58 -17.32 -2.75 -10.63
C ASP A 58 -15.83 -2.74 -10.23
N TYR A 59 -15.20 -3.87 -10.34
CA TYR A 59 -13.76 -4.05 -10.21
C TYR A 59 -13.23 -4.67 -11.49
N PHE A 60 -11.99 -4.34 -11.80
CA PHE A 60 -11.31 -4.98 -12.91
C PHE A 60 -10.74 -6.33 -12.47
N GLU A 61 -10.98 -7.34 -13.27
CA GLU A 61 -10.48 -8.69 -13.08
C GLU A 61 -9.66 -9.09 -14.30
N LEU A 62 -8.48 -9.62 -14.04
CA LEU A 62 -7.59 -10.17 -15.04
C LEU A 62 -7.26 -11.60 -14.63
N GLU A 63 -7.66 -12.55 -15.45
CA GLU A 63 -7.25 -13.94 -15.30
C GLU A 63 -5.78 -14.09 -15.68
N VAL A 64 -5.02 -14.73 -14.79
CA VAL A 64 -3.58 -14.94 -14.96
C VAL A 64 -3.32 -16.42 -15.13
N ASP A 65 -2.90 -16.82 -16.32
CA ASP A 65 -2.54 -18.20 -16.64
C ASP A 65 -1.07 -18.29 -17.06
N GLY A 66 -0.41 -19.31 -16.54
CA GLY A 66 1.01 -19.56 -16.76
C GLY A 66 1.96 -18.82 -15.80
N LEU A 67 3.14 -19.42 -15.65
CA LEU A 67 4.14 -18.97 -14.67
C LEU A 67 4.63 -17.54 -14.93
N ASN A 68 4.99 -17.24 -16.17
CA ASN A 68 5.54 -15.92 -16.50
C ASN A 68 4.51 -14.80 -16.34
N HIS A 69 3.24 -15.05 -16.67
CA HIS A 69 2.15 -14.12 -16.38
C HIS A 69 2.01 -13.87 -14.89
N LEU A 70 2.04 -14.95 -14.08
CA LEU A 70 1.93 -14.86 -12.63
C LEU A 70 3.07 -14.03 -12.03
N LEU A 71 4.33 -14.37 -12.36
CA LEU A 71 5.50 -13.65 -11.84
C LEU A 71 5.50 -12.18 -12.26
N THR A 72 5.06 -11.90 -13.47
CA THR A 72 4.92 -10.56 -14.02
C THR A 72 3.84 -9.76 -13.30
N ALA A 73 2.65 -10.33 -13.12
CA ALA A 73 1.55 -9.69 -12.41
C ALA A 73 1.92 -9.39 -10.96
N ILE A 74 2.54 -10.35 -10.26
CA ILE A 74 3.02 -10.15 -8.89
C ILE A 74 4.07 -9.04 -8.83
N ALA A 75 5.06 -9.06 -9.72
CA ALA A 75 6.11 -8.05 -9.77
C ALA A 75 5.51 -6.65 -10.04
N TYR A 76 4.53 -6.54 -10.94
CA TYR A 76 3.83 -5.29 -11.20
C TYR A 76 3.10 -4.77 -9.95
N ILE A 77 2.32 -5.62 -9.29
CA ILE A 77 1.59 -5.27 -8.06
C ILE A 77 2.54 -4.71 -7.01
N LEU A 78 3.66 -5.41 -6.77
CA LEU A 78 4.62 -5.04 -5.74
C LEU A 78 5.44 -3.79 -6.09
N ARG A 79 5.60 -3.49 -7.38
CA ARG A 79 6.28 -2.29 -7.90
C ARG A 79 5.37 -1.08 -8.02
N ASN A 80 4.07 -1.27 -7.96
CA ASN A 80 3.09 -0.21 -8.19
C ASN A 80 3.36 1.08 -7.38
N PRO A 81 3.71 1.02 -6.08
CA PRO A 81 4.06 2.22 -5.32
C PRO A 81 5.29 2.97 -5.87
N MET A 82 6.28 2.25 -6.39
CA MET A 82 7.45 2.85 -7.03
C MET A 82 7.09 3.45 -8.39
N HIS A 83 6.26 2.76 -9.17
CA HIS A 83 5.78 3.24 -10.47
C HIS A 83 5.03 4.56 -10.34
N HIS A 84 4.24 4.73 -9.29
CA HIS A 84 3.55 5.99 -8.96
C HIS A 84 4.41 7.01 -8.21
N GLY A 85 5.71 6.79 -8.08
CA GLY A 85 6.63 7.74 -7.46
C GLY A 85 6.44 7.93 -5.94
N ILE A 86 5.71 7.00 -5.28
CA ILE A 86 5.48 7.08 -3.82
C ILE A 86 6.73 6.65 -3.05
N THR A 87 7.47 5.70 -3.59
CA THR A 87 8.72 5.21 -3.01
C THR A 87 9.80 5.09 -4.09
N SER A 88 11.06 5.18 -3.69
CA SER A 88 12.20 5.01 -4.60
C SER A 88 12.51 3.54 -4.91
N THR A 89 12.01 2.63 -4.09
CA THR A 89 12.18 1.18 -4.27
C THR A 89 10.88 0.46 -3.90
N PRO A 90 10.57 -0.70 -4.50
CA PRO A 90 9.40 -1.49 -4.11
C PRO A 90 9.37 -1.80 -2.61
N PHE A 91 10.53 -2.05 -2.03
CA PHE A 91 10.71 -2.44 -0.63
C PHE A 91 10.46 -1.32 0.38
N GLY A 92 10.41 -0.07 -0.06
CA GLY A 92 10.14 1.08 0.80
C GLY A 92 8.66 1.29 1.15
N TYR A 93 7.75 0.49 0.57
CA TYR A 93 6.32 0.68 0.77
C TYR A 93 5.75 -0.29 1.80
N THR A 94 5.23 0.27 2.90
CA THR A 94 4.75 -0.52 4.06
C THR A 94 3.42 -1.24 3.79
N PHE A 95 2.57 -0.69 2.90
CA PHE A 95 1.23 -1.24 2.66
C PHE A 95 1.18 -2.22 1.48
N SER A 96 2.26 -2.95 1.27
CA SER A 96 2.34 -4.05 0.31
C SER A 96 2.95 -5.29 0.93
N SER A 97 2.79 -6.43 0.26
CA SER A 97 3.37 -7.70 0.70
C SER A 97 4.82 -7.91 0.26
N VAL A 98 5.46 -6.93 -0.37
CA VAL A 98 6.82 -7.06 -0.96
C VAL A 98 7.89 -7.52 0.03
N ASN A 99 7.77 -7.12 1.28
CA ASN A 99 8.76 -7.41 2.31
C ASN A 99 8.61 -8.78 2.98
N ALA A 100 7.54 -9.50 2.66
CA ALA A 100 7.27 -10.81 3.26
C ALA A 100 7.96 -11.96 2.52
N ILE A 101 8.19 -11.80 1.21
CA ILE A 101 8.73 -12.86 0.35
C ILE A 101 10.26 -12.85 0.44
N PHE A 102 10.87 -14.03 0.60
CA PHE A 102 12.32 -14.20 0.75
C PHE A 102 12.96 -13.32 1.84
N ARG A 103 12.23 -13.14 2.94
CA ARG A 103 12.62 -12.19 3.99
C ARG A 103 13.99 -12.48 4.57
N GLU A 104 14.26 -13.75 4.92
CA GLU A 104 15.54 -14.17 5.51
C GLU A 104 16.68 -14.06 4.52
N GLU A 105 16.49 -14.54 3.30
CA GLU A 105 17.51 -14.52 2.24
C GLU A 105 17.86 -13.09 1.83
N LEU A 106 16.94 -12.16 1.97
CA LEU A 106 17.18 -10.72 1.73
C LEU A 106 17.77 -10.01 2.95
N GLY A 107 18.14 -10.74 4.00
CA GLY A 107 18.78 -10.20 5.20
C GLY A 107 17.90 -9.26 6.01
N ARG A 108 16.57 -9.39 5.90
CA ARG A 108 15.64 -8.55 6.64
C ARG A 108 15.46 -9.07 8.06
N GLN A 109 15.39 -8.15 9.00
CA GLN A 109 15.18 -8.49 10.39
C GLN A 109 13.87 -9.27 10.58
N PRO A 110 13.86 -10.27 11.48
CA PRO A 110 12.63 -10.93 11.89
C PRO A 110 11.59 -9.92 12.36
N VAL A 111 10.34 -10.19 12.08
CA VAL A 111 9.25 -9.33 12.57
C VAL A 111 8.89 -9.79 13.98
N GLU A 112 8.96 -8.87 14.93
CA GLU A 112 8.39 -9.11 16.25
C GLU A 112 6.86 -9.12 16.13
N TYR A 113 6.24 -10.22 16.53
CA TYR A 113 4.80 -10.31 16.62
C TYR A 113 4.34 -10.18 18.07
N HIS A 114 3.14 -9.68 18.24
CA HIS A 114 2.49 -9.57 19.52
C HIS A 114 1.14 -10.29 19.50
N MET A 115 0.83 -10.98 20.60
CA MET A 115 -0.51 -11.51 20.79
C MET A 115 -1.50 -10.34 20.78
N PRO A 116 -2.55 -10.38 19.93
CA PRO A 116 -3.46 -9.26 19.79
C PRO A 116 -4.16 -8.99 21.13
N LYS A 117 -4.03 -7.76 21.61
CA LYS A 117 -4.84 -7.24 22.71
C LYS A 117 -6.23 -6.88 22.19
N LYS A 118 -7.23 -6.79 23.07
CA LYS A 118 -8.59 -6.39 22.67
C LYS A 118 -8.62 -5.10 21.84
N SER A 119 -7.74 -4.15 22.12
CA SER A 119 -7.59 -2.91 21.36
C SER A 119 -7.16 -3.11 19.90
N HIS A 120 -6.49 -4.21 19.58
CA HIS A 120 -6.07 -4.52 18.21
C HIS A 120 -7.23 -5.03 17.34
N TYR A 121 -8.31 -5.48 17.96
CA TYR A 121 -9.52 -5.91 17.26
C TYR A 121 -10.49 -4.77 16.91
N GLN A 122 -10.09 -3.52 17.14
CA GLN A 122 -10.93 -2.35 16.84
C GLN A 122 -11.34 -2.25 15.37
N TYR A 123 -10.60 -2.89 14.47
CA TYR A 123 -10.87 -2.94 13.03
C TYR A 123 -11.68 -4.16 12.61
N LEU A 124 -11.86 -5.12 13.49
CA LEU A 124 -12.69 -6.30 13.23
C LEU A 124 -14.07 -6.08 13.83
N SER A 125 -15.10 -6.59 13.18
CA SER A 125 -16.43 -6.60 13.80
C SER A 125 -16.35 -7.43 15.10
N GLY A 126 -17.07 -7.02 16.14
CA GLY A 126 -16.98 -7.66 17.46
C GLY A 126 -17.37 -9.15 17.51
N ARG A 127 -17.86 -9.69 16.39
CA ARG A 127 -18.20 -11.12 16.21
C ARG A 127 -17.16 -11.88 15.38
N GLU A 128 -16.24 -11.18 14.72
CA GLU A 128 -15.22 -11.82 13.90
C GLU A 128 -13.99 -12.09 14.76
N LYS A 129 -13.56 -13.34 14.78
CA LYS A 129 -12.30 -13.74 15.38
C LYS A 129 -11.22 -13.74 14.31
N LEU A 130 -10.05 -13.24 14.68
CA LEU A 130 -8.88 -13.39 13.84
C LEU A 130 -8.51 -14.87 13.80
N PRO A 131 -8.24 -15.45 12.61
CA PRO A 131 -7.70 -16.80 12.51
C PRO A 131 -6.42 -16.93 13.36
N PRO A 132 -6.22 -18.05 14.05
CA PRO A 132 -5.09 -18.21 14.97
C PRO A 132 -3.72 -18.12 14.29
N GLU A 133 -3.66 -18.42 13.01
CA GLU A 133 -2.47 -18.32 12.18
C GLU A 133 -2.11 -16.86 11.81
N PHE A 134 -3.04 -15.91 11.94
CA PHE A 134 -2.78 -14.51 11.62
C PHE A 134 -2.15 -13.81 12.81
N LEU A 135 -0.90 -13.42 12.64
CA LEU A 135 -0.14 -12.70 13.65
C LEU A 135 -0.20 -11.18 13.40
N MET A 136 0.00 -10.42 14.45
CA MET A 136 0.03 -8.96 14.40
C MET A 136 1.37 -8.43 14.90
N ASN A 137 1.78 -7.29 14.36
CA ASN A 137 2.88 -6.52 14.92
C ASN A 137 2.43 -5.69 16.15
N LYS A 138 3.38 -5.01 16.77
CA LYS A 138 3.12 -4.18 17.97
C LYS A 138 2.17 -2.99 17.69
N GLU A 139 2.08 -2.55 16.46
CA GLU A 139 1.16 -1.50 16.00
C GLU A 139 -0.27 -2.03 15.76
N GLY A 140 -0.49 -3.34 15.86
CA GLY A 140 -1.80 -3.97 15.64
C GLY A 140 -2.11 -4.24 14.15
N MET A 141 -1.11 -4.19 13.28
CA MET A 141 -1.27 -4.57 11.88
C MET A 141 -0.99 -6.05 11.70
N ILE A 142 -1.81 -6.72 10.88
CA ILE A 142 -1.59 -8.13 10.54
C ILE A 142 -0.32 -8.23 9.71
N LEU A 143 0.52 -9.19 10.08
CA LEU A 143 1.77 -9.45 9.37
C LEU A 143 1.49 -10.07 8.00
N PRO A 144 2.00 -9.48 6.92
CA PRO A 144 1.84 -10.02 5.56
C PRO A 144 2.27 -11.48 5.46
N GLU A 145 3.32 -11.86 6.19
CA GLU A 145 3.89 -13.21 6.23
C GLU A 145 2.88 -14.28 6.68
N THR A 146 1.84 -13.88 7.37
CA THR A 146 0.84 -14.81 7.92
C THR A 146 -0.44 -14.88 7.08
N VAL A 147 -0.57 -14.04 6.07
CA VAL A 147 -1.78 -13.96 5.23
C VAL A 147 -1.56 -14.26 3.77
N ILE A 148 -0.31 -14.15 3.26
CA ILE A 148 0.04 -14.53 1.90
C ILE A 148 0.61 -15.94 1.85
N ASP A 149 0.44 -16.61 0.72
CA ASP A 149 1.00 -17.93 0.48
C ASP A 149 2.49 -17.83 0.09
N ILE A 150 3.34 -17.61 1.12
CA ILE A 150 4.78 -17.44 0.93
C ILE A 150 5.41 -18.69 0.31
N ALA A 151 4.99 -19.88 0.74
CA ALA A 151 5.57 -21.13 0.27
C ALA A 151 5.36 -21.29 -1.24
N ASP A 152 4.15 -21.03 -1.72
CA ASP A 152 3.86 -21.05 -3.15
C ASP A 152 4.66 -19.99 -3.91
N LEU A 153 4.70 -18.75 -3.42
CA LEU A 153 5.44 -17.68 -4.05
C LEU A 153 6.94 -17.96 -4.14
N GLN A 154 7.56 -18.44 -3.07
CA GLN A 154 8.97 -18.81 -3.06
C GLN A 154 9.25 -19.97 -4.02
N HIS A 155 8.32 -20.92 -4.13
CA HIS A 155 8.41 -21.99 -5.12
C HIS A 155 8.36 -21.43 -6.55
N GLN A 156 7.42 -20.53 -6.85
CA GLN A 156 7.25 -19.94 -8.18
C GLN A 156 8.45 -19.08 -8.61
N PHE A 157 8.96 -18.25 -7.72
CA PHE A 157 10.17 -17.45 -7.99
C PHE A 157 11.46 -18.25 -7.92
N SER A 158 11.44 -19.41 -7.30
CA SER A 158 12.57 -20.33 -7.07
C SER A 158 13.69 -19.76 -6.18
N THR A 159 14.07 -18.50 -6.32
CA THR A 159 15.16 -17.87 -5.55
C THR A 159 14.87 -16.39 -5.26
N ALA A 160 15.44 -15.86 -4.17
CA ALA A 160 15.43 -14.45 -3.86
C ALA A 160 16.06 -13.60 -4.98
N ARG A 161 17.05 -14.13 -5.70
CA ARG A 161 17.68 -13.45 -6.85
C ARG A 161 16.70 -13.26 -7.99
N THR A 162 15.94 -14.30 -8.33
CA THR A 162 14.88 -14.23 -9.36
C THR A 162 13.79 -13.23 -8.94
N TYR A 163 13.37 -13.26 -7.70
CA TYR A 163 12.42 -12.30 -7.14
C TYR A 163 12.90 -10.85 -7.31
N ILE A 164 14.13 -10.56 -6.89
CA ILE A 164 14.74 -9.22 -7.07
C ILE A 164 14.84 -8.85 -8.55
N TYR A 165 15.19 -9.80 -9.41
CA TYR A 165 15.29 -9.56 -10.85
C TYR A 165 13.95 -9.08 -11.41
N TYR A 166 12.86 -9.77 -11.10
CA TYR A 166 11.52 -9.36 -11.54
C TYR A 166 11.09 -8.00 -10.96
N LEU A 167 11.42 -7.72 -9.71
CA LEU A 167 11.10 -6.43 -9.08
C LEU A 167 11.90 -5.25 -9.64
N ASN A 168 13.08 -5.47 -10.19
CA ASN A 168 13.94 -4.41 -10.74
C ASN A 168 13.92 -4.35 -12.26
N ARG A 169 13.21 -5.26 -12.89
CA ARG A 169 13.14 -5.34 -14.34
C ARG A 169 12.47 -4.09 -14.91
N LEU A 170 13.05 -3.51 -15.95
CA LEU A 170 12.47 -2.37 -16.62
C LEU A 170 11.18 -2.79 -17.35
N SER A 171 10.13 -1.97 -17.22
CA SER A 171 8.92 -2.10 -18.02
C SER A 171 9.18 -1.51 -19.42
N GLY A 172 8.67 -2.14 -20.47
CA GLY A 172 8.79 -1.64 -21.83
C GLY A 172 8.83 -2.77 -22.88
N ASP A 173 9.18 -2.43 -24.11
CA ASP A 173 9.16 -3.35 -25.24
C ASP A 173 10.00 -4.62 -25.06
N ALA A 174 11.11 -4.52 -24.34
CA ALA A 174 11.95 -5.68 -24.02
C ALA A 174 11.21 -6.67 -23.11
N TRP A 175 10.46 -6.18 -22.17
CA TRP A 175 9.65 -6.96 -21.25
C TRP A 175 8.48 -7.66 -21.97
N ILE A 176 7.82 -6.98 -22.89
CA ILE A 176 6.77 -7.55 -23.72
C ILE A 176 7.34 -8.67 -24.61
N LYS A 177 8.51 -8.43 -25.24
CA LYS A 177 9.18 -9.44 -26.08
C LYS A 177 9.57 -10.71 -25.33
N GLU A 178 10.06 -10.57 -24.10
CA GLU A 178 10.39 -11.73 -23.27
C GLU A 178 9.15 -12.53 -22.88
N GLN A 179 8.04 -11.87 -22.58
CA GLN A 179 6.78 -12.56 -22.33
C GLN A 179 6.30 -13.36 -23.55
N PHE A 180 6.40 -12.80 -24.74
CA PHE A 180 6.05 -13.52 -25.98
C PHE A 180 6.88 -14.78 -26.21
N GLN A 181 8.14 -14.77 -25.82
CA GLN A 181 9.02 -15.93 -25.99
C GLN A 181 8.68 -17.07 -25.01
N ASP A 182 8.19 -16.73 -23.82
CA ASP A 182 8.00 -17.69 -22.73
C ASP A 182 6.55 -18.16 -22.55
N ASN A 183 5.58 -17.50 -23.16
CA ASN A 183 4.15 -17.66 -22.80
C ASN A 183 3.34 -18.64 -23.68
N ASN A 184 3.96 -19.55 -24.45
CA ASN A 184 3.24 -20.55 -25.22
C ASN A 184 2.05 -20.03 -26.08
N GLY A 185 2.11 -18.76 -26.51
CA GLY A 185 1.08 -18.15 -27.35
C GLY A 185 0.01 -17.35 -26.60
N LEU A 186 0.13 -17.21 -25.29
CA LEU A 186 -0.72 -16.27 -24.52
C LEU A 186 -0.29 -14.83 -24.75
N GLU A 187 -1.26 -13.91 -24.79
CA GLU A 187 -0.95 -12.48 -24.88
C GLU A 187 -0.19 -12.01 -23.65
N PRO A 188 0.89 -11.21 -23.83
CA PRO A 188 1.61 -10.63 -22.70
C PRO A 188 0.70 -9.72 -21.89
N ILE A 189 0.86 -9.75 -20.57
CA ILE A 189 0.20 -8.79 -19.69
C ILE A 189 0.85 -7.43 -19.91
N SER A 190 0.08 -6.46 -20.42
CA SER A 190 0.53 -5.08 -20.55
C SER A 190 0.15 -4.25 -19.30
N ILE A 191 0.84 -3.13 -19.09
CA ILE A 191 0.52 -2.19 -18.02
C ILE A 191 -0.91 -1.66 -18.22
N GLU A 192 -1.28 -1.35 -19.46
CA GLU A 192 -2.62 -0.88 -19.81
C GLU A 192 -3.71 -1.90 -19.48
N MET A 193 -3.43 -3.20 -19.59
CA MET A 193 -4.38 -4.26 -19.21
C MET A 193 -4.59 -4.29 -17.69
N ILE A 194 -3.53 -4.11 -16.90
CA ILE A 194 -3.60 -4.15 -15.43
C ILE A 194 -4.19 -2.85 -14.88
N GLU A 195 -3.95 -1.73 -15.55
CA GLU A 195 -4.45 -0.40 -15.16
C GLU A 195 -5.83 -0.07 -15.76
N LYS A 196 -6.40 -0.97 -16.55
CA LYS A 196 -7.71 -0.78 -17.16
C LYS A 196 -8.76 -0.54 -16.07
N GLY A 197 -9.45 0.61 -16.18
CA GLY A 197 -10.44 1.02 -15.18
C GLY A 197 -9.85 1.79 -13.99
N ILE A 198 -8.53 1.94 -13.89
CA ILE A 198 -7.94 2.90 -12.97
C ILE A 198 -8.02 4.26 -13.63
N GLU A 199 -9.05 5.03 -13.31
CA GLU A 199 -9.00 6.45 -13.61
C GLU A 199 -7.89 7.06 -12.73
N TYR A 200 -6.92 7.71 -13.36
CA TYR A 200 -5.96 8.58 -12.69
C TYR A 200 -6.70 9.80 -12.14
N GLN A 201 -7.58 9.56 -11.20
CA GLN A 201 -8.17 10.66 -10.45
C GLN A 201 -7.08 11.26 -9.60
N ASP A 202 -6.90 12.55 -9.70
CA ASP A 202 -6.04 13.29 -8.79
C ASP A 202 -6.39 12.85 -7.37
N ILE A 203 -5.40 12.29 -6.66
CA ILE A 203 -5.53 11.88 -5.25
C ILE A 203 -6.27 12.95 -4.43
N ARG A 204 -6.17 14.20 -4.83
CA ARG A 204 -6.89 15.34 -4.25
C ARG A 204 -8.41 15.22 -4.35
N SER A 205 -8.94 14.61 -5.41
CA SER A 205 -10.40 14.50 -5.60
C SER A 205 -11.02 13.46 -4.65
N MET A 206 -10.28 12.42 -4.28
CA MET A 206 -10.76 11.40 -3.33
C MET A 206 -10.71 11.86 -1.87
N LEU A 207 -9.96 12.90 -1.60
CA LEU A 207 -9.77 13.46 -0.26
C LEU A 207 -10.68 14.66 -0.02
N THR A 208 -11.59 14.97 -0.93
CA THR A 208 -12.57 16.02 -0.76
C THR A 208 -13.85 15.47 -0.13
N ASN A 209 -14.42 16.22 0.81
CA ASN A 209 -15.75 15.94 1.33
C ASN A 209 -16.84 16.36 0.33
N GLU A 210 -18.11 16.05 0.62
CA GLU A 210 -19.27 16.42 -0.18
C GLU A 210 -19.39 17.93 -0.52
N HIS A 211 -18.62 18.76 0.20
CA HIS A 211 -18.55 20.21 -0.01
C HIS A 211 -17.27 20.66 -0.71
N GLY A 212 -16.54 19.74 -1.35
CA GLY A 212 -15.30 20.03 -2.05
C GLY A 212 -14.12 20.47 -1.17
N ARG A 213 -14.25 20.32 0.17
CA ARG A 213 -13.14 20.60 1.09
C ARG A 213 -12.28 19.34 1.25
N ALA A 214 -10.98 19.49 1.07
CA ALA A 214 -10.05 18.41 1.30
C ALA A 214 -10.15 17.94 2.76
N ASN A 215 -10.56 16.67 2.94
CA ASN A 215 -10.51 15.99 4.24
C ASN A 215 -9.08 15.63 4.64
N TYR A 216 -8.17 15.72 3.67
CA TYR A 216 -6.79 15.31 3.81
C TYR A 216 -5.95 16.14 2.84
N LYS A 217 -5.07 16.97 3.34
CA LYS A 217 -4.09 17.69 2.52
C LYS A 217 -2.82 16.86 2.45
N SER A 218 -2.71 16.02 1.44
CA SER A 218 -1.40 15.56 0.99
C SER A 218 -0.73 16.74 0.26
N MET A 219 0.28 17.30 0.87
CA MET A 219 1.10 18.35 0.28
C MET A 219 2.34 17.71 -0.35
N ASN A 220 2.79 18.21 -1.49
CA ASN A 220 4.14 17.91 -1.93
C ASN A 220 5.17 18.70 -1.09
N ASP A 221 6.45 18.38 -1.22
CA ASP A 221 7.50 19.00 -0.41
C ASP A 221 7.49 20.53 -0.52
N MET A 222 7.33 21.08 -1.73
CA MET A 222 7.25 22.54 -1.93
C MET A 222 6.05 23.16 -1.22
N GLN A 223 4.89 22.52 -1.30
CA GLN A 223 3.68 23.00 -0.65
C GLN A 223 3.79 22.93 0.87
N LEU A 224 4.44 21.88 1.40
CA LEU A 224 4.67 21.73 2.83
C LEU A 224 5.69 22.76 3.34
N CYS A 225 6.78 22.97 2.61
CA CYS A 225 7.74 24.04 2.91
C CYS A 225 7.07 25.43 2.88
N ASP A 226 6.28 25.72 1.87
CA ASP A 226 5.51 26.97 1.78
C ASP A 226 4.55 27.16 2.96
N GLU A 227 3.88 26.10 3.41
CA GLU A 227 2.99 26.15 4.57
C GLU A 227 3.79 26.40 5.86
N ILE A 228 4.96 25.76 6.00
CA ILE A 228 5.86 25.98 7.15
C ILE A 228 6.31 27.44 7.17
N ASP A 229 6.88 27.93 6.07
CA ASP A 229 7.51 29.25 6.01
C ASP A 229 6.51 30.41 6.05
N LYS A 230 5.37 30.27 5.36
CA LYS A 230 4.41 31.37 5.20
C LYS A 230 3.33 31.40 6.28
N ARG A 231 3.08 30.28 6.98
CA ARG A 231 1.97 30.21 7.93
C ARG A 231 2.36 29.72 9.30
N ILE A 232 3.16 28.64 9.41
CA ILE A 232 3.47 28.03 10.70
C ILE A 232 4.52 28.84 11.43
N LEU A 233 5.65 29.15 10.80
CA LEU A 233 6.72 29.91 11.40
C LEU A 233 6.27 31.33 11.82
N PRO A 234 5.61 32.12 10.97
CA PRO A 234 5.15 33.45 11.35
C PRO A 234 4.12 33.43 12.49
N LYS A 235 3.31 32.37 12.55
CA LYS A 235 2.26 32.26 13.56
C LYS A 235 2.77 31.80 14.94
N HIS A 236 3.71 30.87 14.95
CA HIS A 236 4.14 30.19 16.18
C HIS A 236 5.58 30.46 16.59
N PHE A 237 6.42 30.95 15.67
CA PHE A 237 7.86 31.15 15.86
C PHE A 237 8.31 32.47 15.22
N LEU A 238 7.67 33.57 15.63
CA LEU A 238 7.87 34.92 15.08
C LEU A 238 9.36 35.26 14.89
N GLY A 239 9.74 35.57 13.65
CA GLY A 239 11.08 36.02 13.30
C GLY A 239 12.12 34.93 13.13
N LYS A 240 11.75 33.64 13.23
CA LYS A 240 12.64 32.53 13.01
C LYS A 240 12.44 31.90 11.64
N THR A 241 13.54 31.45 11.06
CA THR A 241 13.58 30.54 9.91
C THR A 241 13.65 29.09 10.43
N VAL A 242 13.44 28.12 9.54
CA VAL A 242 13.56 26.69 9.85
C VAL A 242 14.93 26.36 10.49
N TYR A 243 16.00 27.01 10.03
CA TYR A 243 17.38 26.77 10.47
C TYR A 243 17.69 27.37 11.85
N GLU A 244 16.87 28.26 12.36
CA GLU A 244 17.05 28.94 13.66
C GLU A 244 16.22 28.30 14.77
N LEU A 245 15.49 27.23 14.45
CA LEU A 245 14.69 26.51 15.44
C LEU A 245 15.56 25.67 16.34
N SER A 246 15.24 25.68 17.63
CA SER A 246 15.80 24.74 18.59
C SER A 246 15.24 23.33 18.39
N GLN A 247 15.92 22.33 18.92
CA GLN A 247 15.47 20.93 18.83
C GLN A 247 14.06 20.75 19.40
N SER A 248 13.71 21.41 20.50
CA SER A 248 12.37 21.34 21.09
C SER A 248 11.29 22.00 20.23
N GLU A 249 11.66 23.03 19.45
CA GLU A 249 10.76 23.68 18.48
C GLU A 249 10.58 22.81 17.24
N HIS A 250 11.62 22.13 16.75
CA HIS A 250 11.50 21.13 15.68
C HIS A 250 10.52 20.01 16.07
N VAL A 251 10.64 19.46 17.28
CA VAL A 251 9.70 18.43 17.76
C VAL A 251 8.25 18.93 17.73
N LYS A 252 8.00 20.16 18.19
CA LYS A 252 6.65 20.75 18.17
C LYS A 252 6.11 20.91 16.74
N ILE A 253 6.94 21.39 15.82
CA ILE A 253 6.54 21.50 14.41
C ILE A 253 6.28 20.12 13.82
N CYS A 254 7.14 19.13 14.07
CA CYS A 254 6.94 17.77 13.62
C CYS A 254 5.61 17.20 14.10
N GLU A 255 5.31 17.31 15.39
CA GLU A 255 4.03 16.86 15.94
C GLU A 255 2.84 17.58 15.30
N TYR A 256 2.95 18.87 15.07
CA TYR A 256 1.90 19.65 14.41
C TYR A 256 1.69 19.21 12.96
N LEU A 257 2.76 18.99 12.18
CA LEU A 257 2.70 18.56 10.79
C LEU A 257 2.12 17.15 10.66
N VAL A 258 2.52 16.24 11.55
CA VAL A 258 1.96 14.88 11.59
C VAL A 258 0.47 14.91 11.92
N ARG A 259 0.05 15.68 12.92
CA ARG A 259 -1.34 15.71 13.38
C ARG A 259 -2.27 16.47 12.43
N THR A 260 -1.79 17.57 11.85
CA THR A 260 -2.63 18.48 11.04
C THR A 260 -2.65 18.14 9.57
N PHE A 261 -1.48 17.76 9.05
CA PHE A 261 -1.30 17.49 7.61
C PHE A 261 -1.06 16.01 7.32
N HIS A 262 -0.91 15.18 8.36
CA HIS A 262 -0.56 13.77 8.24
C HIS A 262 0.68 13.54 7.36
N ALA A 263 1.61 14.50 7.39
CA ALA A 263 2.83 14.45 6.62
C ALA A 263 3.71 13.28 7.10
N PRO A 264 4.26 12.46 6.18
CA PRO A 264 5.21 11.41 6.53
C PRO A 264 6.46 12.00 7.18
N LEU A 265 7.06 11.31 8.15
CA LEU A 265 8.28 11.77 8.82
C LEU A 265 9.39 12.07 7.82
N SER A 266 9.59 11.21 6.82
CA SER A 266 10.59 11.43 5.78
C SER A 266 10.37 12.71 4.93
N GLN A 267 9.13 13.15 4.79
CA GLN A 267 8.82 14.43 4.14
C GLN A 267 9.11 15.60 5.08
N ILE A 268 8.77 15.45 6.34
CA ILE A 268 9.03 16.46 7.38
C ILE A 268 10.54 16.67 7.53
N GLU A 269 11.33 15.60 7.58
CA GLU A 269 12.80 15.66 7.62
C GLU A 269 13.37 16.48 6.47
N ARG A 270 12.90 16.23 5.24
CA ARG A 270 13.35 16.99 4.07
C ARG A 270 12.95 18.46 4.13
N CYS A 271 11.72 18.76 4.56
CA CYS A 271 11.23 20.13 4.62
C CYS A 271 11.82 20.95 5.78
N LEU A 272 12.19 20.31 6.88
CA LEU A 272 12.82 20.95 8.01
C LEU A 272 14.36 20.91 7.97
N GLY A 273 14.94 20.12 7.06
CA GLY A 273 16.39 19.95 6.95
C GLY A 273 17.01 19.26 8.17
N ILE A 274 16.29 18.36 8.82
CA ILE A 274 16.72 17.64 10.02
C ILE A 274 16.68 16.14 9.80
N ALA A 275 17.45 15.39 10.59
CA ALA A 275 17.27 13.96 10.76
C ALA A 275 16.54 13.72 12.09
N LEU A 276 15.43 12.99 12.04
CA LEU A 276 14.58 12.66 13.20
C LEU A 276 14.93 11.30 13.79
#